data_98705cf095ba7a4b706d1496f17e432b
#
_entry.id   98705cf095ba7a4b706d1496f17e432b
#
_cell.length_a   1.000
_cell.length_b   1.000
_cell.length_c   1.000
_cell.angle_alpha   90.00
_cell.angle_beta   90.00
_cell.angle_gamma   90.00
#
_symmetry.space_group_name_H-M   'P 1'
#
loop_
_entity.id
_entity.type
_entity.pdbx_description
1 polymer ?
#
loop_
_entity_poly.entity_id
_entity_poly.type
_entity_poly.pdbx_seq_one_letter_code
_entity_poly.pdbx_strand_id
1 'polypeptide(L)'
;MKKEILIIPDVHGRDFWKEAVVSQDYEKVVFLGDYSDPYDIEGITDDVAIDNFKSIIDYKQQNPDKVVLLLGNHDLHFYSEFYYELAGGVRYDPLAAISLQRLFLENLQLFQLAYETEWGGKHYLFSHAGITQCWLKRNIDLIRKPDARHLNRLIHSNEGLEALAQVGEMRWGDYPSGSMVWADVEEMLVSDTLPDTYQIVGHSMQYDGPIITDKFACLDCRAAFVLNNKGKIKPVTQITPYEEYF
;
A
#
# COMPACT_ATOMS: atom_id res chain seq x y z
N MET A 1 -13.22 -19.36 -16.03
CA MET A 1 -12.96 -18.69 -14.73
C MET A 1 -13.00 -17.20 -14.96
N LYS A 2 -13.65 -16.43 -14.08
CA LYS A 2 -13.58 -14.98 -14.15
C LYS A 2 -12.17 -14.59 -13.75
N LYS A 3 -11.44 -13.91 -14.65
CA LYS A 3 -10.13 -13.33 -14.31
C LYS A 3 -10.39 -12.06 -13.49
N GLU A 4 -9.98 -12.06 -12.24
CA GLU A 4 -10.15 -10.93 -11.33
C GLU A 4 -8.89 -10.77 -10.46
N ILE A 5 -8.56 -9.52 -10.11
CA ILE A 5 -7.48 -9.19 -9.17
C ILE A 5 -8.13 -8.77 -7.87
N LEU A 6 -7.85 -9.47 -6.78
CA LEU A 6 -8.23 -9.05 -5.43
C LEU A 6 -7.23 -8.00 -4.94
N ILE A 7 -7.74 -6.92 -4.34
CA ILE A 7 -6.97 -5.81 -3.82
C ILE A 7 -7.30 -5.68 -2.34
N ILE A 8 -6.27 -5.75 -1.52
CA ILE A 8 -6.34 -5.57 -0.07
C ILE A 8 -5.61 -4.27 0.25
N PRO A 9 -6.33 -3.20 0.58
CA PRO A 9 -5.70 -1.95 1.02
C PRO A 9 -5.12 -2.09 2.44
N ASP A 10 -4.87 -0.99 3.08
CA ASP A 10 -4.25 -0.86 4.39
C ASP A 10 -4.85 -1.81 5.44
N VAL A 11 -4.00 -2.70 5.96
CA VAL A 11 -4.43 -3.79 6.85
C VAL A 11 -4.52 -3.34 8.31
N HIS A 12 -3.46 -2.71 8.82
CA HIS A 12 -3.37 -2.24 10.21
C HIS A 12 -3.88 -3.26 11.25
N GLY A 13 -3.48 -4.53 11.09
CA GLY A 13 -3.89 -5.62 11.98
C GLY A 13 -5.29 -6.18 11.74
N ARG A 14 -6.11 -5.58 10.88
CA ARG A 14 -7.48 -6.03 10.56
C ARG A 14 -7.47 -7.32 9.75
N ASP A 15 -8.50 -8.13 9.90
CA ASP A 15 -8.59 -9.48 9.31
C ASP A 15 -9.59 -9.62 8.16
N PHE A 16 -10.19 -8.51 7.68
CA PHE A 16 -11.16 -8.49 6.57
C PHE A 16 -10.66 -9.19 5.29
N TRP A 17 -9.35 -9.23 5.09
CA TRP A 17 -8.71 -9.90 3.96
C TRP A 17 -8.92 -11.43 3.98
N LYS A 18 -9.04 -12.05 5.17
CA LYS A 18 -9.19 -13.51 5.33
C LYS A 18 -10.47 -14.02 4.67
N GLU A 19 -11.58 -13.30 4.87
CA GLU A 19 -12.85 -13.59 4.21
C GLU A 19 -12.75 -13.41 2.69
N ALA A 20 -12.10 -12.32 2.26
CA ALA A 20 -11.95 -12.01 0.85
C ALA A 20 -11.20 -13.10 0.07
N VAL A 21 -10.08 -13.63 0.60
CA VAL A 21 -9.25 -14.62 -0.11
C VAL A 21 -9.89 -15.99 -0.24
N VAL A 22 -10.87 -16.34 0.59
CA VAL A 22 -11.59 -17.62 0.51
C VAL A 22 -12.85 -17.54 -0.34
N SER A 23 -13.32 -16.35 -0.69
CA SER A 23 -14.61 -16.15 -1.37
C SER A 23 -14.60 -16.66 -2.81
N GLN A 24 -13.47 -16.60 -3.51
CA GLN A 24 -13.29 -17.13 -4.86
C GLN A 24 -11.81 -17.27 -5.25
N ASP A 25 -11.55 -17.91 -6.40
CA ASP A 25 -10.21 -18.03 -6.97
C ASP A 25 -9.88 -16.83 -7.84
N TYR A 26 -8.93 -15.99 -7.36
CA TYR A 26 -8.44 -14.80 -8.04
C TYR A 26 -7.18 -15.10 -8.89
N GLU A 27 -6.97 -14.34 -9.95
CA GLU A 27 -5.74 -14.40 -10.77
C GLU A 27 -4.54 -13.87 -9.97
N LYS A 28 -4.75 -12.77 -9.25
CA LYS A 28 -3.77 -12.14 -8.35
C LYS A 28 -4.46 -11.65 -7.09
N VAL A 29 -3.68 -11.55 -6.01
CA VAL A 29 -4.06 -10.90 -4.76
C VAL A 29 -2.97 -9.87 -4.44
N VAL A 30 -3.31 -8.59 -4.41
CA VAL A 30 -2.37 -7.50 -4.19
C VAL A 30 -2.70 -6.82 -2.87
N PHE A 31 -1.79 -6.92 -1.91
CA PHE A 31 -1.84 -6.14 -0.68
C PHE A 31 -1.10 -4.82 -0.90
N LEU A 32 -1.72 -3.71 -0.52
CA LEU A 32 -1.17 -2.36 -0.77
C LEU A 32 -0.26 -1.85 0.34
N GLY A 33 -0.01 -2.63 1.39
CA GLY A 33 0.88 -2.28 2.50
C GLY A 33 0.16 -1.98 3.81
N ASP A 34 0.92 -1.40 4.75
CA ASP A 34 0.50 -1.04 6.10
C ASP A 34 -0.12 -2.24 6.85
N TYR A 35 0.71 -3.26 7.10
CA TYR A 35 0.26 -4.53 7.68
C TYR A 35 0.01 -4.45 9.18
N SER A 36 0.80 -3.64 9.88
CA SER A 36 0.81 -3.47 11.34
C SER A 36 0.42 -2.04 11.74
N ASP A 37 0.80 -1.59 12.93
CA ASP A 37 0.46 -0.29 13.51
C ASP A 37 -1.06 -0.07 13.57
N PRO A 38 -1.79 -0.86 14.39
CA PRO A 38 -3.23 -0.76 14.50
C PRO A 38 -3.66 0.60 15.09
N TYR A 39 -4.90 0.98 14.85
CA TYR A 39 -5.50 2.16 15.47
C TYR A 39 -6.03 1.81 16.85
N ASP A 40 -5.63 2.54 17.90
CA ASP A 40 -6.05 2.32 19.28
C ASP A 40 -7.57 2.21 19.44
N ILE A 41 -8.30 3.06 18.69
CA ILE A 41 -9.76 3.11 18.72
C ILE A 41 -10.43 1.80 18.25
N GLU A 42 -9.73 0.99 17.46
CA GLU A 42 -10.25 -0.29 16.95
C GLU A 42 -10.05 -1.45 17.94
N GLY A 43 -9.32 -1.22 19.04
CA GLY A 43 -9.07 -2.22 20.07
C GLY A 43 -8.22 -3.42 19.59
N ILE A 44 -7.54 -3.30 18.47
CA ILE A 44 -6.61 -4.30 17.96
C ILE A 44 -5.27 -4.08 18.68
N THR A 45 -4.77 -5.10 19.35
CA THR A 45 -3.46 -5.05 20.02
C THR A 45 -2.32 -5.34 19.04
N ASP A 46 -1.10 -4.91 19.37
CA ASP A 46 0.10 -5.20 18.57
C ASP A 46 0.33 -6.70 18.38
N ASP A 47 0.10 -7.52 19.42
CA ASP A 47 0.22 -8.98 19.30
C ASP A 47 -0.74 -9.55 18.25
N VAL A 48 -1.98 -9.06 18.22
CA VAL A 48 -2.98 -9.46 17.23
C VAL A 48 -2.55 -9.00 15.83
N ALA A 49 -2.05 -7.77 15.70
CA ALA A 49 -1.55 -7.24 14.42
C ALA A 49 -0.33 -8.01 13.90
N ILE A 50 0.62 -8.35 14.80
CA ILE A 50 1.80 -9.17 14.48
C ILE A 50 1.38 -10.58 14.01
N ASP A 51 0.47 -11.24 14.70
CA ASP A 51 0.00 -12.57 14.31
C ASP A 51 -0.81 -12.54 13.00
N ASN A 52 -1.54 -11.47 12.76
CA ASN A 52 -2.20 -11.25 11.48
C ASN A 52 -1.17 -11.07 10.35
N PHE A 53 -0.12 -10.28 10.58
CA PHE A 53 0.96 -10.08 9.61
C PHE A 53 1.71 -11.38 9.30
N LYS A 54 2.02 -12.21 10.30
CA LYS A 54 2.55 -13.57 10.09
C LYS A 54 1.65 -14.39 9.16
N SER A 55 0.33 -14.33 9.38
CA SER A 55 -0.63 -15.05 8.55
C SER A 55 -0.61 -14.57 7.08
N ILE A 56 -0.37 -13.27 6.83
CA ILE A 56 -0.20 -12.72 5.48
C ILE A 56 1.09 -13.23 4.83
N ILE A 57 2.21 -13.25 5.58
CA ILE A 57 3.47 -13.82 5.12
C ILE A 57 3.30 -15.30 4.74
N ASP A 58 2.68 -16.09 5.61
CA ASP A 58 2.39 -17.49 5.35
C ASP A 58 1.52 -17.68 4.10
N TYR A 59 0.49 -16.83 3.93
CA TYR A 59 -0.36 -16.87 2.74
C TYR A 59 0.43 -16.56 1.47
N LYS A 60 1.34 -15.58 1.51
CA LYS A 60 2.26 -15.29 0.39
C LYS A 60 3.19 -16.46 0.09
N GLN A 61 3.78 -17.09 1.11
CA GLN A 61 4.70 -18.23 0.94
C GLN A 61 3.99 -19.45 0.33
N GLN A 62 2.73 -19.69 0.70
CA GLN A 62 1.90 -20.76 0.14
C GLN A 62 1.41 -20.45 -1.29
N ASN A 63 1.39 -19.18 -1.69
CA ASN A 63 0.90 -18.71 -2.98
C ASN A 63 1.87 -17.73 -3.66
N PRO A 64 3.14 -18.14 -3.89
CA PRO A 64 4.22 -17.21 -4.25
C PRO A 64 3.98 -16.44 -5.56
N ASP A 65 3.37 -17.08 -6.55
CA ASP A 65 3.10 -16.46 -7.85
C ASP A 65 1.79 -15.66 -7.89
N LYS A 66 0.89 -15.92 -6.94
CA LYS A 66 -0.45 -15.33 -6.91
C LYS A 66 -0.50 -14.07 -6.06
N VAL A 67 0.18 -14.05 -4.92
CA VAL A 67 0.13 -12.98 -3.94
C VAL A 67 1.27 -11.99 -4.16
N VAL A 68 0.95 -10.69 -4.12
CA VAL A 68 1.90 -9.56 -4.15
C VAL A 68 1.77 -8.82 -2.84
N LEU A 69 2.91 -8.53 -2.18
CA LEU A 69 2.96 -7.75 -0.95
C LEU A 69 3.69 -6.43 -1.24
N LEU A 70 2.97 -5.32 -1.18
CA LEU A 70 3.56 -3.98 -1.29
C LEU A 70 3.93 -3.46 0.11
N LEU A 71 4.88 -2.54 0.17
CA LEU A 71 5.26 -1.83 1.38
C LEU A 71 4.54 -0.48 1.45
N GLY A 72 3.93 -0.20 2.61
CA GLY A 72 3.43 1.11 2.96
C GLY A 72 4.42 1.91 3.81
N ASN A 73 4.05 3.14 4.16
CA ASN A 73 4.91 4.00 4.98
C ASN A 73 5.09 3.46 6.41
N HIS A 74 4.05 2.82 6.99
CA HIS A 74 4.17 2.15 8.30
C HIS A 74 5.03 0.89 8.25
N ASP A 75 5.09 0.19 7.13
CA ASP A 75 5.95 -0.99 6.98
C ASP A 75 7.42 -0.60 6.87
N LEU A 76 7.72 0.49 6.14
CA LEU A 76 9.09 0.92 5.83
C LEU A 76 9.89 1.29 7.08
N HIS A 77 9.28 1.80 8.14
CA HIS A 77 10.01 2.12 9.36
C HIS A 77 10.40 0.88 10.18
N PHE A 78 9.73 -0.26 9.96
CA PHE A 78 10.17 -1.55 10.48
C PHE A 78 11.10 -2.29 9.51
N TYR A 79 10.91 -2.06 8.20
CA TYR A 79 11.71 -2.67 7.15
C TYR A 79 13.15 -2.15 7.14
N SER A 80 13.37 -0.85 7.45
CA SER A 80 14.67 -0.18 7.40
C SER A 80 14.85 0.79 8.56
N GLU A 81 15.89 0.57 9.39
CA GLU A 81 16.28 1.48 10.45
C GLU A 81 16.65 2.87 9.90
N PHE A 82 17.33 2.92 8.76
CA PHE A 82 17.67 4.18 8.10
C PHE A 82 16.41 4.97 7.70
N TYR A 83 15.39 4.30 7.18
CA TYR A 83 14.11 4.96 6.86
C TYR A 83 13.41 5.47 8.12
N TYR A 84 13.43 4.70 9.21
CA TYR A 84 12.84 5.13 10.48
C TYR A 84 13.45 6.46 11.00
N GLU A 85 14.77 6.64 10.85
CA GLU A 85 15.43 7.90 11.23
C GLU A 85 15.00 9.10 10.36
N LEU A 86 14.57 8.86 9.12
CA LEU A 86 14.13 9.92 8.18
C LEU A 86 12.64 10.28 8.33
N ALA A 87 11.79 9.28 8.49
CA ALA A 87 10.33 9.43 8.45
C ALA A 87 9.63 8.43 9.38
N GLY A 88 10.11 8.31 10.62
CA GLY A 88 9.53 7.43 11.62
C GLY A 88 8.05 7.71 11.88
N GLY A 89 7.27 6.64 11.95
CA GLY A 89 5.81 6.69 11.99
C GLY A 89 5.22 7.18 13.30
N VAL A 90 4.01 7.71 13.21
CA VAL A 90 3.26 8.29 14.34
C VAL A 90 2.84 7.23 15.36
N ARG A 91 2.58 5.99 14.92
CA ARG A 91 2.11 4.87 15.75
C ARG A 91 3.18 3.80 16.01
N TYR A 92 4.44 4.15 15.86
CA TYR A 92 5.54 3.23 16.11
C TYR A 92 5.62 2.83 17.58
N ASP A 93 5.42 1.53 17.88
CA ASP A 93 5.64 0.96 19.21
C ASP A 93 7.02 0.29 19.27
N PRO A 94 7.95 0.77 20.14
CA PRO A 94 9.27 0.16 20.29
C PRO A 94 9.28 -1.29 20.73
N LEU A 95 8.25 -1.76 21.43
CA LEU A 95 8.15 -3.15 21.87
C LEU A 95 7.70 -4.07 20.74
N ALA A 96 6.70 -3.64 19.96
CA ALA A 96 6.26 -4.32 18.74
C ALA A 96 7.36 -4.34 17.67
N ALA A 97 8.16 -3.27 17.59
CA ALA A 97 9.21 -3.08 16.59
C ALA A 97 10.21 -4.24 16.53
N ILE A 98 10.59 -4.82 17.67
CA ILE A 98 11.54 -5.95 17.73
C ILE A 98 11.01 -7.14 16.91
N SER A 99 9.73 -7.47 17.09
CA SER A 99 9.09 -8.58 16.39
C SER A 99 8.84 -8.27 14.93
N LEU A 100 8.39 -7.04 14.62
CA LEU A 100 8.10 -6.60 13.25
C LEU A 100 9.37 -6.49 12.40
N GLN A 101 10.43 -5.86 12.89
CA GLN A 101 11.73 -5.79 12.23
C GLN A 101 12.26 -7.19 11.91
N ARG A 102 12.16 -8.12 12.87
CA ARG A 102 12.56 -9.50 12.64
C ARG A 102 11.76 -10.17 11.52
N LEU A 103 10.43 -10.00 11.51
CA LEU A 103 9.57 -10.56 10.46
C LEU A 103 9.94 -10.01 9.08
N PHE A 104 10.21 -8.70 8.96
CA PHE A 104 10.67 -8.12 7.70
C PHE A 104 12.05 -8.64 7.30
N LEU A 105 13.04 -8.67 8.21
CA LEU A 105 14.39 -9.15 7.93
C LEU A 105 14.43 -10.61 7.45
N GLU A 106 13.61 -11.47 8.05
CA GLU A 106 13.52 -12.89 7.66
C GLU A 106 12.80 -13.09 6.30
N ASN A 107 12.09 -12.07 5.78
CA ASN A 107 11.21 -12.17 4.63
C ASN A 107 11.36 -11.03 3.58
N LEU A 108 12.49 -10.30 3.58
CA LEU A 108 12.71 -9.11 2.73
C LEU A 108 12.34 -9.34 1.26
N GLN A 109 12.65 -10.52 0.72
CA GLN A 109 12.42 -10.89 -0.67
C GLN A 109 10.94 -11.05 -1.06
N LEU A 110 10.02 -11.05 -0.09
CA LEU A 110 8.59 -11.18 -0.36
C LEU A 110 7.93 -9.83 -0.69
N PHE A 111 8.60 -8.72 -0.34
CA PHE A 111 8.05 -7.38 -0.40
C PHE A 111 8.61 -6.56 -1.56
N GLN A 112 7.79 -5.65 -2.05
CA GLN A 112 8.13 -4.69 -3.10
C GLN A 112 7.36 -3.38 -2.91
N LEU A 113 7.74 -2.30 -3.63
CA LEU A 113 7.07 -0.99 -3.55
C LEU A 113 5.94 -0.84 -4.56
N ALA A 114 6.05 -1.50 -5.70
CA ALA A 114 5.10 -1.36 -6.79
C ALA A 114 4.90 -2.68 -7.53
N TYR A 115 3.69 -2.88 -8.03
CA TYR A 115 3.32 -3.94 -8.95
C TYR A 115 2.62 -3.35 -10.16
N GLU A 116 2.95 -3.82 -11.37
CA GLU A 116 2.28 -3.36 -12.59
C GLU A 116 1.78 -4.54 -13.42
N THR A 117 0.69 -4.31 -14.15
CA THR A 117 0.12 -5.31 -15.04
C THR A 117 -0.73 -4.68 -16.14
N GLU A 118 -0.76 -5.33 -17.30
CA GLU A 118 -1.79 -5.08 -18.31
C GLU A 118 -3.04 -5.88 -17.97
N TRP A 119 -4.16 -5.19 -17.78
CA TRP A 119 -5.40 -5.82 -17.38
C TRP A 119 -6.60 -5.23 -18.13
N GLY A 120 -7.38 -6.07 -18.80
CA GLY A 120 -8.52 -5.60 -19.59
C GLY A 120 -8.17 -4.59 -20.67
N GLY A 121 -6.93 -4.60 -21.18
CA GLY A 121 -6.43 -3.66 -22.20
C GLY A 121 -6.02 -2.29 -21.66
N LYS A 122 -5.84 -2.14 -20.34
CA LYS A 122 -5.38 -0.93 -19.66
C LYS A 122 -4.17 -1.27 -18.78
N HIS A 123 -3.19 -0.36 -18.73
CA HIS A 123 -2.04 -0.48 -17.85
C HIS A 123 -2.39 -0.03 -16.44
N TYR A 124 -2.10 -0.87 -15.45
CA TYR A 124 -2.33 -0.62 -14.03
C TYR A 124 -1.02 -0.63 -13.26
N LEU A 125 -0.84 0.35 -12.38
CA LEU A 125 0.24 0.41 -11.40
C LEU A 125 -0.37 0.43 -10.00
N PHE A 126 0.05 -0.52 -9.17
CA PHE A 126 -0.31 -0.61 -7.77
C PHE A 126 0.86 -0.10 -6.93
N SER A 127 0.61 0.82 -6.03
CA SER A 127 1.54 1.31 -5.02
C SER A 127 0.77 1.67 -3.76
N HIS A 128 1.45 1.92 -2.67
CA HIS A 128 0.76 2.24 -1.42
C HIS A 128 -0.03 3.55 -1.52
N ALA A 129 0.62 4.68 -1.84
CA ALA A 129 -0.02 6.01 -1.80
C ALA A 129 -0.19 6.69 -3.17
N GLY A 130 0.47 6.18 -4.22
CA GLY A 130 0.40 6.74 -5.57
C GLY A 130 1.57 7.64 -5.94
N ILE A 131 1.65 7.97 -7.22
CA ILE A 131 2.74 8.75 -7.80
C ILE A 131 2.18 9.98 -8.48
N THR A 132 2.55 11.16 -7.97
CA THR A 132 2.30 12.44 -8.62
C THR A 132 3.44 12.80 -9.58
N GLN A 133 3.15 13.58 -10.61
CA GLN A 133 4.20 14.15 -11.48
C GLN A 133 5.18 15.05 -10.72
N CYS A 134 4.71 15.70 -9.65
CA CYS A 134 5.54 16.56 -8.81
C CYS A 134 6.67 15.76 -8.14
N TRP A 135 6.33 14.67 -7.45
CA TRP A 135 7.31 13.80 -6.82
C TRP A 135 8.22 13.10 -7.84
N LEU A 136 7.64 12.59 -8.95
CA LEU A 136 8.39 11.93 -10.00
C LEU A 136 9.46 12.85 -10.62
N LYS A 137 9.10 14.09 -10.98
CA LYS A 137 10.03 15.05 -11.58
C LYS A 137 11.19 15.40 -10.65
N ARG A 138 10.93 15.51 -9.33
CA ARG A 138 11.96 15.78 -8.33
C ARG A 138 12.99 14.64 -8.24
N ASN A 139 12.56 13.42 -8.42
CA ASN A 139 13.37 12.21 -8.24
C ASN A 139 13.67 11.49 -9.57
N ILE A 140 13.51 12.17 -10.72
CA ILE A 140 13.58 11.52 -12.03
C ILE A 140 14.95 10.93 -12.36
N ASP A 141 16.02 11.55 -11.90
CA ASP A 141 17.39 11.05 -12.13
C ASP A 141 17.67 9.74 -11.38
N LEU A 142 17.02 9.57 -10.23
CA LEU A 142 17.08 8.35 -9.43
C LEU A 142 16.14 7.27 -9.98
N ILE A 143 14.88 7.63 -10.23
CA ILE A 143 13.83 6.70 -10.68
C ILE A 143 14.02 6.30 -12.14
N ARG A 144 14.39 7.27 -13.00
CA ARG A 144 14.57 7.15 -14.47
C ARG A 144 13.29 6.86 -15.22
N LYS A 145 12.52 5.84 -14.80
CA LYS A 145 11.26 5.44 -15.41
C LYS A 145 10.27 5.00 -14.32
N PRO A 146 9.01 5.47 -14.33
CA PRO A 146 8.03 5.16 -13.30
C PRO A 146 7.33 3.80 -13.55
N ASP A 147 8.09 2.75 -13.83
CA ASP A 147 7.61 1.38 -13.89
C ASP A 147 7.97 0.62 -12.60
N ALA A 148 7.29 -0.49 -12.32
CA ALA A 148 7.48 -1.25 -11.09
C ALA A 148 8.94 -1.70 -10.90
N ARG A 149 9.64 -2.04 -12.00
CA ARG A 149 11.05 -2.47 -11.94
C ARG A 149 11.98 -1.38 -11.40
N HIS A 150 11.79 -0.12 -11.83
CA HIS A 150 12.63 1.00 -11.38
C HIS A 150 12.22 1.48 -9.99
N LEU A 151 10.92 1.54 -9.71
CA LEU A 151 10.39 1.93 -8.41
C LEU A 151 10.83 0.96 -7.31
N ASN A 152 10.81 -0.33 -7.56
CA ASN A 152 11.23 -1.36 -6.59
C ASN A 152 12.73 -1.31 -6.23
N ARG A 153 13.55 -0.60 -7.00
CA ARG A 153 14.97 -0.41 -6.66
C ARG A 153 15.20 0.60 -5.55
N LEU A 154 14.23 1.48 -5.30
CA LEU A 154 14.37 2.54 -4.29
C LEU A 154 14.63 1.97 -2.89
N ILE A 155 14.06 0.82 -2.53
CA ILE A 155 14.30 0.20 -1.21
C ILE A 155 15.72 -0.35 -1.00
N HIS A 156 16.57 -0.37 -2.05
CA HIS A 156 17.90 -0.97 -2.01
C HIS A 156 19.03 0.05 -1.92
N SER A 157 18.73 1.35 -1.76
CA SER A 157 19.74 2.40 -1.59
C SER A 157 19.25 3.47 -0.61
N ASN A 158 20.21 4.15 0.04
CA ASN A 158 19.89 5.23 0.96
C ASN A 158 19.21 6.40 0.24
N GLU A 159 19.67 6.77 -0.95
CA GLU A 159 19.04 7.82 -1.78
C GLU A 159 17.61 7.45 -2.15
N GLY A 160 17.35 6.17 -2.39
CA GLY A 160 16.01 5.67 -2.64
C GLY A 160 15.12 5.75 -1.40
N LEU A 161 15.63 5.39 -0.23
CA LEU A 161 14.93 5.51 1.05
C LEU A 161 14.67 6.98 1.40
N GLU A 162 15.61 7.90 1.13
CA GLU A 162 15.41 9.35 1.27
C GLU A 162 14.28 9.85 0.34
N ALA A 163 14.24 9.39 -0.89
CA ALA A 163 13.17 9.73 -1.82
C ALA A 163 11.80 9.20 -1.34
N LEU A 164 11.76 8.00 -0.75
CA LEU A 164 10.55 7.41 -0.17
C LEU A 164 10.10 8.12 1.11
N ALA A 165 11.03 8.69 1.88
CA ALA A 165 10.74 9.43 3.12
C ALA A 165 10.23 10.87 2.89
N GLN A 166 10.06 11.31 1.65
CA GLN A 166 9.53 12.64 1.33
C GLN A 166 8.03 12.70 1.63
N VAL A 167 7.67 13.43 2.70
CA VAL A 167 6.28 13.68 3.12
C VAL A 167 5.80 14.99 2.53
N GLY A 168 4.61 15.01 1.95
CA GLY A 168 4.00 16.19 1.34
C GLY A 168 3.38 17.15 2.34
N GLU A 169 3.20 18.43 1.93
CA GLU A 169 2.57 19.49 2.74
C GLU A 169 1.15 19.11 3.20
N MET A 170 0.41 18.34 2.40
CA MET A 170 -0.93 17.84 2.76
C MET A 170 -0.90 16.90 3.97
N ARG A 171 0.26 16.35 4.30
CA ARG A 171 0.53 15.51 5.47
C ARG A 171 1.54 16.13 6.43
N TRP A 172 1.57 17.46 6.47
CA TRP A 172 2.42 18.27 7.35
C TRP A 172 3.94 18.04 7.15
N GLY A 173 4.35 17.56 5.98
CA GLY A 173 5.76 17.46 5.60
C GLY A 173 6.26 18.70 4.88
N ASP A 174 7.52 18.66 4.47
CA ASP A 174 8.25 19.81 3.92
C ASP A 174 8.27 19.84 2.38
N TYR A 175 7.64 18.85 1.73
CA TYR A 175 7.69 18.72 0.27
C TYR A 175 6.36 19.12 -0.37
N PRO A 176 6.38 19.73 -1.56
CA PRO A 176 5.16 20.09 -2.28
C PRO A 176 4.27 18.87 -2.64
N SER A 177 4.84 17.67 -2.61
CA SER A 177 4.10 16.42 -2.79
C SER A 177 4.86 15.28 -2.12
N GLY A 178 4.11 14.37 -1.51
CA GLY A 178 4.62 13.14 -0.90
C GLY A 178 5.12 12.13 -1.92
N SER A 179 5.91 11.18 -1.41
CA SER A 179 6.42 10.04 -2.19
C SER A 179 5.30 9.03 -2.51
N MET A 180 5.65 7.99 -3.26
CA MET A 180 4.73 6.89 -3.60
C MET A 180 4.20 6.09 -2.39
N VAL A 181 4.69 6.37 -1.18
CA VAL A 181 4.21 5.80 0.09
C VAL A 181 3.66 6.87 1.04
N TRP A 182 3.70 8.17 0.68
CA TRP A 182 3.24 9.28 1.50
C TRP A 182 2.31 10.27 0.79
N ALA A 183 2.08 10.11 -0.52
CA ALA A 183 1.21 11.03 -1.25
C ALA A 183 -0.22 11.00 -0.69
N ASP A 184 -0.75 12.17 -0.35
CA ASP A 184 -2.16 12.27 0.02
C ASP A 184 -3.06 12.14 -1.21
N VAL A 185 -4.28 11.61 -1.03
CA VAL A 185 -5.25 11.50 -2.13
C VAL A 185 -5.61 12.86 -2.72
N GLU A 186 -5.61 13.92 -1.92
CA GLU A 186 -5.83 15.29 -2.37
C GLU A 186 -4.72 15.74 -3.33
N GLU A 187 -3.47 15.36 -3.09
CA GLU A 187 -2.37 15.59 -4.02
C GLU A 187 -2.60 14.89 -5.37
N MET A 188 -3.14 13.67 -5.33
CA MET A 188 -3.48 12.90 -6.54
C MET A 188 -4.66 13.49 -7.31
N LEU A 189 -5.60 14.13 -6.62
CA LEU A 189 -6.76 14.80 -7.23
C LEU A 189 -6.40 16.11 -7.92
N VAL A 190 -5.49 16.89 -7.32
CA VAL A 190 -5.12 18.23 -7.84
C VAL A 190 -3.89 18.23 -8.74
N SER A 191 -3.07 17.18 -8.67
CA SER A 191 -1.83 17.06 -9.46
C SER A 191 -2.02 16.20 -10.69
N ASP A 192 -1.14 16.38 -11.68
CA ASP A 192 -1.02 15.41 -12.76
C ASP A 192 -0.46 14.09 -12.23
N THR A 193 -1.14 13.01 -12.53
CA THR A 193 -0.71 11.64 -12.28
C THR A 193 0.11 11.08 -13.46
N LEU A 194 0.49 9.81 -13.42
CA LEU A 194 1.23 9.19 -14.51
C LEU A 194 0.37 9.10 -15.78
N PRO A 195 0.89 9.51 -16.96
CA PRO A 195 0.17 9.37 -18.22
C PRO A 195 -0.01 7.89 -18.57
N ASP A 196 -1.10 7.56 -19.24
CA ASP A 196 -1.44 6.23 -19.77
C ASP A 196 -1.39 5.09 -18.72
N THR A 197 -1.43 5.45 -17.42
CA THR A 197 -1.34 4.51 -16.31
C THR A 197 -2.47 4.77 -15.34
N TYR A 198 -3.27 3.74 -15.05
CA TYR A 198 -4.25 3.79 -13.98
C TYR A 198 -3.62 3.34 -12.67
N GLN A 199 -3.65 4.20 -11.66
CA GLN A 199 -3.04 3.88 -10.38
C GLN A 199 -4.07 3.32 -9.39
N ILE A 200 -3.70 2.29 -8.63
CA ILE A 200 -4.50 1.72 -7.54
C ILE A 200 -3.71 1.87 -6.24
N VAL A 201 -4.31 2.56 -5.28
CA VAL A 201 -3.64 3.00 -4.05
C VAL A 201 -4.52 2.81 -2.81
N GLY A 202 -3.90 2.84 -1.63
CA GLY A 202 -4.49 2.90 -0.31
C GLY A 202 -4.13 4.20 0.42
N HIS A 203 -3.56 4.11 1.64
CA HIS A 203 -2.91 5.14 2.43
C HIS A 203 -3.80 6.29 2.93
N SER A 204 -4.62 6.86 2.07
CA SER A 204 -5.50 7.97 2.44
C SER A 204 -6.88 7.42 2.79
N MET A 205 -7.16 7.32 4.09
CA MET A 205 -8.39 6.75 4.62
C MET A 205 -9.63 7.44 4.05
N GLN A 206 -10.57 6.64 3.53
CA GLN A 206 -11.82 7.10 2.95
C GLN A 206 -13.00 6.69 3.85
N TYR A 207 -13.78 7.65 4.30
CA TYR A 207 -14.87 7.44 5.26
C TYR A 207 -16.18 7.02 4.58
N ASP A 208 -16.47 7.59 3.41
CA ASP A 208 -17.75 7.40 2.70
C ASP A 208 -17.67 6.34 1.58
N GLY A 209 -16.52 5.69 1.44
CA GLY A 209 -16.24 4.71 0.39
C GLY A 209 -15.09 5.15 -0.53
N PRO A 210 -14.69 4.30 -1.48
CA PRO A 210 -13.49 4.52 -2.28
C PRO A 210 -13.62 5.72 -3.21
N ILE A 211 -12.53 6.47 -3.40
CA ILE A 211 -12.43 7.46 -4.48
C ILE A 211 -12.01 6.74 -5.75
N ILE A 212 -12.87 6.78 -6.77
CA ILE A 212 -12.60 6.17 -8.09
C ILE A 212 -12.75 7.24 -9.16
N THR A 213 -11.65 7.55 -9.84
CA THR A 213 -11.58 8.53 -10.93
C THR A 213 -11.28 7.84 -12.27
N ASP A 214 -11.05 8.62 -13.33
CA ASP A 214 -10.57 8.12 -14.61
C ASP A 214 -9.06 7.80 -14.62
N LYS A 215 -8.31 8.28 -13.62
CA LYS A 215 -6.85 8.19 -13.49
C LYS A 215 -6.38 7.25 -12.39
N PHE A 216 -7.12 7.17 -11.30
CA PHE A 216 -6.74 6.34 -10.15
C PHE A 216 -7.94 5.91 -9.30
N ALA A 217 -7.71 4.91 -8.43
CA ALA A 217 -8.61 4.53 -7.35
C ALA A 217 -7.85 4.51 -6.01
N CYS A 218 -8.36 5.26 -5.00
CA CYS A 218 -7.93 5.16 -3.61
C CYS A 218 -8.93 4.29 -2.86
N LEU A 219 -8.46 3.18 -2.27
CA LEU A 219 -9.28 2.09 -1.76
C LEU A 219 -9.19 1.89 -0.24
N ASP A 220 -8.50 2.75 0.50
CA ASP A 220 -8.38 2.61 1.96
C ASP A 220 -9.72 2.92 2.67
N CYS A 221 -10.61 1.93 2.63
CA CYS A 221 -11.96 1.96 3.24
C CYS A 221 -12.19 0.79 4.20
N ARG A 222 -11.13 0.16 4.73
CA ARG A 222 -11.24 -1.03 5.60
C ARG A 222 -12.01 -2.20 4.97
N ALA A 223 -11.90 -2.37 3.67
CA ALA A 223 -12.57 -3.41 2.90
C ALA A 223 -11.68 -3.91 1.77
N ALA A 224 -11.91 -5.14 1.33
CA ALA A 224 -11.28 -5.72 0.16
C ALA A 224 -12.07 -5.39 -1.12
N PHE A 225 -11.34 -5.22 -2.22
CA PHE A 225 -11.92 -4.87 -3.52
C PHE A 225 -11.50 -5.86 -4.59
N VAL A 226 -12.27 -5.91 -5.67
CA VAL A 226 -11.93 -6.67 -6.85
C VAL A 226 -11.88 -5.77 -8.07
N LEU A 227 -10.82 -5.91 -8.86
CA LEU A 227 -10.70 -5.37 -10.21
C LEU A 227 -11.04 -6.49 -11.20
N ASN A 228 -12.16 -6.37 -11.90
CA ASN A 228 -12.54 -7.34 -12.90
C ASN A 228 -11.88 -7.07 -14.27
N ASN A 229 -12.01 -8.01 -15.21
CA ASN A 229 -11.41 -7.91 -16.55
C ASN A 229 -12.01 -6.82 -17.44
N LYS A 230 -13.05 -6.10 -16.98
CA LYS A 230 -13.61 -4.91 -17.66
C LYS A 230 -13.13 -3.60 -17.03
N GLY A 231 -12.16 -3.65 -16.10
CA GLY A 231 -11.64 -2.48 -15.41
C GLY A 231 -12.58 -1.93 -14.32
N LYS A 232 -13.62 -2.68 -13.91
CA LYS A 232 -14.52 -2.24 -12.85
C LYS A 232 -14.03 -2.69 -11.50
N ILE A 233 -13.94 -1.74 -10.56
CA ILE A 233 -13.59 -1.98 -9.15
C ILE A 233 -14.86 -2.04 -8.32
N LYS A 234 -14.96 -3.03 -7.41
CA LYS A 234 -16.07 -3.24 -6.50
C LYS A 234 -15.58 -3.78 -5.16
N PRO A 235 -16.22 -3.42 -4.03
CA PRO A 235 -15.96 -4.07 -2.76
C PRO A 235 -16.43 -5.55 -2.80
N VAL A 236 -15.71 -6.42 -2.08
CA VAL A 236 -16.05 -7.84 -1.87
C VAL A 236 -16.22 -8.19 -0.41
N THR A 237 -15.81 -7.31 0.49
CA THR A 237 -16.20 -7.34 1.91
C THR A 237 -17.00 -6.09 2.25
N GLN A 238 -17.59 -6.06 3.42
CA GLN A 238 -18.35 -4.89 3.89
C GLN A 238 -17.39 -3.71 4.10
N ILE A 239 -17.76 -2.53 3.60
CA ILE A 239 -17.09 -1.28 3.96
C ILE A 239 -17.61 -0.91 5.35
N THR A 240 -16.70 -0.80 6.33
CA THR A 240 -17.07 -0.41 7.70
C THR A 240 -16.98 1.12 7.81
N PRO A 241 -18.11 1.82 7.98
CA PRO A 241 -18.09 3.27 8.17
C PRO A 241 -17.31 3.67 9.42
N TYR A 242 -16.63 4.80 9.35
CA TYR A 242 -15.83 5.30 10.48
C TYR A 242 -16.69 5.72 11.69
N GLU A 243 -17.96 6.08 11.46
CA GLU A 243 -18.92 6.49 12.49
C GLU A 243 -19.22 5.40 13.54
N GLU A 244 -18.90 4.13 13.26
CA GLU A 244 -19.06 3.05 14.24
C GLU A 244 -18.01 3.07 15.37
N TYR A 245 -17.02 3.99 15.32
CA TYR A 245 -15.95 4.11 16.30
C TYR A 245 -16.01 5.41 17.14
N PHE A 246 -17.05 6.24 16.97
CA PHE A 246 -17.22 7.48 17.75
C PHE A 246 -18.55 7.48 18.52
#